data_178edc599212d89d6184d0b34b398608
#
_entry.id   178edc599212d89d6184d0b34b398608
#
_cell.length_a   1.000
_cell.length_b   1.000
_cell.length_c   1.000
_cell.angle_alpha   90.00
_cell.angle_beta   90.00
_cell.angle_gamma   90.00
#
_symmetry.space_group_name_H-M   'P 1'
#
loop_
_entity.id
_entity.type
_entity.pdbx_description
1 polymer ?
#
loop_
_entity_poly.entity_id
_entity_poly.type
_entity_poly.pdbx_seq_one_letter_code
_entity_poly.pdbx_strand_id
1 'polypeptide(L)'
;MLAEFRRRHLAFSGLAAALLCGAPLAPAAAAVEGAAPPAPTLAASQPGNYLAGLIASADRDTAAAEVYYREALRIDPRNPDLIDRVFSASLANGDVSGATALAERLLARDPGNRLAHLALATSQIGRGEYAAARQQLLTKDAAQARDVTGALLIAWCYAGQGDQRHALETLDRIRDPGVVAFRDFHAGLIADQLGNAAEAQRRLKAAYDSDKNALRFADAYARFLAAHGDRDGAIKVYDDFSVAAPHHPIVDRALAGLKAGRSLPAFVSTPKDGAAEVLYGLGAAGLRQDDEMPALVYLRLSLYLRPGDDLTSVSLANLFEQMKKDDAAIAAYESVAAASPLHEDAEIQAALVLDNDGQSGEAIKRLEALVEANPHDAEALSALAGVQRSAKKYKEAAAAYDKAIAAVGIPTRDNWTLFYFRGICYERAKEWPKAEEDFKKALELFPEQPLVLNYLGYSWVDQGVNLDEAFKMLRRA
;
A
#
# COMPACT_ATOMS: atom_id res chain seq x y z
N MET A 1 -4.05 4.78 -8.32
CA MET A 1 -3.67 4.58 -6.91
C MET A 1 -2.18 4.81 -6.68
N LEU A 2 -1.24 4.06 -7.27
CA LEU A 2 0.21 4.32 -7.16
C LEU A 2 0.64 5.69 -7.73
N ALA A 3 0.02 6.19 -8.80
CA ALA A 3 0.34 7.51 -9.36
C ALA A 3 -0.13 8.68 -8.47
N GLU A 4 -1.25 8.53 -7.76
CA GLU A 4 -1.67 9.51 -6.73
C GLU A 4 -0.83 9.40 -5.46
N PHE A 5 -0.40 8.18 -5.12
CA PHE A 5 0.52 7.92 -4.02
C PHE A 5 1.90 8.55 -4.28
N ARG A 6 2.47 8.40 -5.49
CA ARG A 6 3.69 9.10 -5.92
C ARG A 6 3.58 10.64 -5.83
N ARG A 7 2.42 11.23 -6.13
CA ARG A 7 2.20 12.68 -6.00
C ARG A 7 2.10 13.16 -4.56
N ARG A 8 1.59 12.35 -3.63
CA ARG A 8 1.44 12.75 -2.22
C ARG A 8 2.74 12.65 -1.43
N HIS A 9 3.58 11.65 -1.63
CA HIS A 9 4.81 11.48 -0.85
C HIS A 9 5.95 12.44 -1.24
N LEU A 10 6.04 12.87 -2.49
CA LEU A 10 6.99 13.91 -2.90
C LEU A 10 6.63 15.32 -2.38
N ALA A 11 5.39 15.52 -1.91
CA ALA A 11 4.91 16.82 -1.45
C ALA A 11 4.95 17.03 0.08
N PHE A 12 5.13 15.98 0.90
CA PHE A 12 4.93 16.08 2.35
C PHE A 12 6.21 16.16 3.21
N SER A 13 7.40 16.05 2.65
CA SER A 13 8.66 16.20 3.40
C SER A 13 9.11 17.67 3.60
N GLY A 14 8.22 18.63 3.47
CA GLY A 14 8.56 20.05 3.41
C GLY A 14 7.76 21.01 4.28
N LEU A 15 7.30 20.62 5.49
CA LEU A 15 6.66 21.61 6.36
C LEU A 15 7.08 21.43 7.83
N ALA A 16 8.19 22.02 8.20
CA ALA A 16 8.44 22.57 9.54
C ALA A 16 9.68 23.48 9.51
N ALA A 17 9.52 24.68 8.97
CA ALA A 17 10.41 25.79 9.31
C ALA A 17 9.59 26.79 10.10
N ALA A 18 9.40 26.55 11.40
CA ALA A 18 8.95 27.54 12.35
C ALA A 18 10.15 28.36 12.81
N LEU A 19 10.10 29.66 12.55
CA LEU A 19 10.95 30.67 13.17
C LEU A 19 10.81 30.59 14.71
N LEU A 20 11.89 30.25 15.40
CA LEU A 20 12.03 30.54 16.82
C LEU A 20 13.35 31.21 17.07
N CYS A 21 13.29 32.47 17.49
CA CYS A 21 14.35 33.25 18.09
C CYS A 21 14.94 32.58 19.32
N GLY A 22 16.20 32.75 19.49
CA GLY A 22 17.11 32.09 20.41
C GLY A 22 16.72 32.01 21.87
N ALA A 23 16.89 30.81 22.40
CA ALA A 23 17.28 30.54 23.78
C ALA A 23 18.23 29.34 23.76
N PRO A 24 19.26 29.27 24.63
CA PRO A 24 20.21 28.18 24.62
C PRO A 24 19.54 26.90 25.14
N LEU A 25 19.42 25.91 24.29
CA LEU A 25 18.97 24.57 24.65
C LEU A 25 20.15 23.80 25.30
N ALA A 26 19.88 23.23 26.46
CA ALA A 26 20.75 22.26 27.13
C ALA A 26 21.03 21.04 26.21
N PRO A 27 22.13 20.31 26.40
CA PRO A 27 22.50 19.21 25.50
C PRO A 27 21.44 18.14 25.54
N ALA A 28 20.90 17.82 24.36
CA ALA A 28 20.00 16.69 24.16
C ALA A 28 20.75 15.42 24.56
N ALA A 29 20.06 14.57 25.35
CA ALA A 29 20.52 13.23 25.66
C ALA A 29 20.77 12.48 24.34
N ALA A 30 21.87 11.74 24.28
CA ALA A 30 22.23 10.88 23.16
C ALA A 30 21.05 9.96 22.82
N ALA A 31 20.66 9.96 21.55
CA ALA A 31 19.71 8.98 21.02
C ALA A 31 20.31 7.59 21.28
N VAL A 32 19.54 6.77 21.98
CA VAL A 32 19.85 5.34 22.15
C VAL A 32 19.64 4.70 20.79
N GLU A 33 20.70 4.10 20.23
CA GLU A 33 20.63 3.28 19.02
C GLU A 33 19.48 2.27 19.13
N GLY A 34 18.71 2.14 18.04
CA GLY A 34 17.47 1.39 17.97
C GLY A 34 17.58 -0.05 18.49
N ALA A 35 17.21 -0.22 19.75
CA ALA A 35 16.87 -1.54 20.26
C ALA A 35 15.43 -1.85 19.85
N ALA A 36 15.21 -3.07 19.33
CA ALA A 36 13.86 -3.58 19.10
C ALA A 36 12.99 -3.31 20.34
N PRO A 37 11.70 -2.93 20.17
CA PRO A 37 10.85 -2.63 21.29
C PRO A 37 10.88 -3.81 22.29
N PRO A 38 11.01 -3.53 23.59
CA PRO A 38 11.12 -4.60 24.58
C PRO A 38 9.87 -5.48 24.52
N ALA A 39 10.08 -6.80 24.58
CA ALA A 39 8.97 -7.75 24.61
C ALA A 39 7.95 -7.36 25.70
N PRO A 40 6.63 -7.53 25.44
CA PRO A 40 5.59 -7.15 26.38
C PRO A 40 5.82 -7.78 27.76
N THR A 41 5.88 -6.97 28.80
CA THR A 41 6.05 -7.47 30.19
C THR A 41 4.70 -7.89 30.75
N LEU A 42 4.46 -9.19 30.90
CA LEU A 42 3.21 -9.73 31.39
C LEU A 42 2.97 -9.37 32.87
N ALA A 43 1.77 -8.93 33.19
CA ALA A 43 1.33 -8.71 34.55
C ALA A 43 1.02 -10.04 35.25
N ALA A 44 1.18 -10.08 36.58
CA ALA A 44 0.88 -11.27 37.38
C ALA A 44 -0.64 -11.57 37.55
N SER A 45 -1.51 -10.66 37.07
CA SER A 45 -2.95 -10.76 37.23
C SER A 45 -3.72 -10.60 35.93
N GLN A 46 -4.87 -11.25 35.82
CA GLN A 46 -5.78 -11.13 34.68
C GLN A 46 -6.22 -9.67 34.48
N PRO A 47 -6.66 -8.87 35.48
CA PRO A 47 -7.00 -7.46 35.24
C PRO A 47 -5.82 -6.61 34.79
N GLY A 48 -4.60 -6.91 35.23
CA GLY A 48 -3.39 -6.21 34.79
C GLY A 48 -3.10 -6.44 33.31
N ASN A 49 -3.13 -7.68 32.85
CA ASN A 49 -2.97 -8.01 31.45
C ASN A 49 -4.13 -7.48 30.58
N TYR A 50 -5.37 -7.54 31.09
CA TYR A 50 -6.51 -6.94 30.39
C TYR A 50 -6.32 -5.44 30.15
N LEU A 51 -5.93 -4.70 31.20
CA LEU A 51 -5.69 -3.25 31.09
C LEU A 51 -4.51 -2.94 30.16
N ALA A 52 -3.43 -3.70 30.24
CA ALA A 52 -2.29 -3.55 29.34
C ALA A 52 -2.69 -3.82 27.88
N GLY A 53 -3.54 -4.82 27.64
CA GLY A 53 -4.10 -5.08 26.32
C GLY A 53 -5.00 -3.95 25.80
N LEU A 54 -5.79 -3.30 26.68
CA LEU A 54 -6.58 -2.12 26.31
C LEU A 54 -5.69 -0.94 25.89
N ILE A 55 -4.61 -0.68 26.63
CA ILE A 55 -3.66 0.38 26.33
C ILE A 55 -2.99 0.09 24.97
N ALA A 56 -2.46 -1.12 24.78
CA ALA A 56 -1.86 -1.52 23.51
C ALA A 56 -2.84 -1.41 22.33
N SER A 57 -4.11 -1.77 22.55
CA SER A 57 -5.16 -1.60 21.52
C SER A 57 -5.43 -0.14 21.21
N ALA A 58 -5.45 0.75 22.19
CA ALA A 58 -5.61 2.19 22.01
C ALA A 58 -4.43 2.79 21.23
N ASP A 59 -3.23 2.27 21.46
CA ASP A 59 -2.00 2.63 20.74
C ASP A 59 -1.88 1.91 19.38
N ARG A 60 -2.92 1.16 18.96
CA ARG A 60 -2.93 0.36 17.72
C ARG A 60 -1.78 -0.66 17.63
N ASP A 61 -1.23 -1.06 18.75
CA ASP A 61 -0.25 -2.14 18.87
C ASP A 61 -0.98 -3.48 19.00
N THR A 62 -1.42 -4.01 17.86
CA THR A 62 -2.20 -5.25 17.80
C THR A 62 -1.39 -6.46 18.27
N ALA A 63 -0.07 -6.44 18.07
CA ALA A 63 0.82 -7.52 18.49
C ALA A 63 0.94 -7.58 20.04
N ALA A 64 1.24 -6.45 20.68
CA ALA A 64 1.28 -6.38 22.14
C ALA A 64 -0.11 -6.64 22.74
N ALA A 65 -1.18 -6.10 22.14
CA ALA A 65 -2.54 -6.34 22.57
C ALA A 65 -2.88 -7.82 22.58
N GLU A 66 -2.53 -8.56 21.53
CA GLU A 66 -2.76 -10.00 21.46
C GLU A 66 -2.04 -10.75 22.57
N VAL A 67 -0.77 -10.44 22.82
CA VAL A 67 0.03 -11.08 23.88
C VAL A 67 -0.63 -10.88 25.25
N TYR A 68 -1.02 -9.66 25.57
CA TYR A 68 -1.65 -9.36 26.85
C TYR A 68 -3.04 -9.99 26.99
N TYR A 69 -3.88 -9.93 25.97
CA TYR A 69 -5.21 -10.54 26.01
C TYR A 69 -5.14 -12.06 26.04
N ARG A 70 -4.20 -12.70 25.33
CA ARG A 70 -3.98 -14.16 25.42
C ARG A 70 -3.61 -14.58 26.83
N GLU A 71 -2.75 -13.82 27.51
CA GLU A 71 -2.39 -14.12 28.89
C GLU A 71 -3.57 -13.91 29.86
N ALA A 72 -4.35 -12.85 29.69
CA ALA A 72 -5.57 -12.65 30.44
C ALA A 72 -6.58 -13.78 30.21
N LEU A 73 -6.75 -14.24 28.97
CA LEU A 73 -7.63 -15.35 28.61
C LEU A 73 -7.13 -16.69 29.16
N ARG A 74 -5.81 -16.88 29.32
CA ARG A 74 -5.24 -18.08 29.95
C ARG A 74 -5.65 -18.18 31.43
N ILE A 75 -5.77 -17.03 32.10
CA ILE A 75 -6.18 -16.98 33.53
C ILE A 75 -7.70 -17.15 33.65
N ASP A 76 -8.48 -16.55 32.74
CA ASP A 76 -9.95 -16.67 32.71
C ASP A 76 -10.42 -17.19 31.31
N PRO A 77 -10.32 -18.50 31.05
CA PRO A 77 -10.54 -19.07 29.74
C PRO A 77 -11.98 -18.97 29.22
N ARG A 78 -12.96 -18.65 30.07
CA ARG A 78 -14.38 -18.57 29.68
C ARG A 78 -14.89 -17.15 29.48
N ASN A 79 -14.04 -16.17 29.70
CA ASN A 79 -14.41 -14.76 29.55
C ASN A 79 -14.73 -14.40 28.11
N PRO A 80 -15.97 -14.00 27.80
CA PRO A 80 -16.40 -13.75 26.43
C PRO A 80 -15.74 -12.52 25.81
N ASP A 81 -15.52 -11.47 26.59
CA ASP A 81 -14.86 -10.25 26.12
C ASP A 81 -13.38 -10.54 25.78
N LEU A 82 -12.70 -11.32 26.59
CA LEU A 82 -11.34 -11.75 26.30
C LEU A 82 -11.25 -12.64 25.04
N ILE A 83 -12.21 -13.53 24.84
CA ILE A 83 -12.27 -14.36 23.63
C ILE A 83 -12.40 -13.48 22.38
N ASP A 84 -13.28 -12.49 22.40
CA ASP A 84 -13.50 -11.55 21.29
C ASP A 84 -12.25 -10.70 21.02
N ARG A 85 -11.62 -10.18 22.07
CA ARG A 85 -10.40 -9.35 21.95
C ARG A 85 -9.22 -10.13 21.41
N VAL A 86 -8.97 -11.34 21.88
CA VAL A 86 -7.90 -12.19 21.36
C VAL A 86 -8.19 -12.57 19.91
N PHE A 87 -9.45 -12.94 19.61
CA PHE A 87 -9.86 -13.25 18.24
C PHE A 87 -9.59 -12.08 17.28
N SER A 88 -10.02 -10.88 17.64
CA SER A 88 -9.85 -9.69 16.80
C SER A 88 -8.37 -9.32 16.64
N ALA A 89 -7.57 -9.38 17.70
CA ALA A 89 -6.14 -9.11 17.67
C ALA A 89 -5.38 -10.17 16.84
N SER A 90 -5.74 -11.45 16.95
CA SER A 90 -5.14 -12.53 16.15
C SER A 90 -5.40 -12.33 14.65
N LEU A 91 -6.62 -11.93 14.27
CA LEU A 91 -6.92 -11.62 12.85
C LEU A 91 -6.11 -10.42 12.36
N ALA A 92 -6.01 -9.36 13.15
CA ALA A 92 -5.23 -8.17 12.82
C ALA A 92 -3.73 -8.47 12.64
N ASN A 93 -3.21 -9.45 13.40
CA ASN A 93 -1.82 -9.90 13.28
C ASN A 93 -1.61 -10.96 12.19
N GLY A 94 -2.70 -11.48 11.58
CA GLY A 94 -2.64 -12.50 10.53
C GLY A 94 -2.56 -13.94 11.04
N ASP A 95 -2.72 -14.18 12.35
CA ASP A 95 -2.88 -15.53 12.92
C ASP A 95 -4.32 -16.02 12.71
N VAL A 96 -4.66 -16.28 11.44
CA VAL A 96 -6.00 -16.78 11.06
C VAL A 96 -6.27 -18.15 11.70
N SER A 97 -5.25 -18.99 11.82
CA SER A 97 -5.38 -20.32 12.41
C SER A 97 -5.74 -20.27 13.90
N GLY A 98 -5.04 -19.43 14.67
CA GLY A 98 -5.36 -19.19 16.06
C GLY A 98 -6.72 -18.52 16.25
N ALA A 99 -7.09 -17.62 15.36
CA ALA A 99 -8.38 -16.94 15.38
C ALA A 99 -9.56 -17.91 15.12
N THR A 100 -9.43 -18.88 14.21
CA THR A 100 -10.53 -19.82 13.89
C THR A 100 -10.96 -20.66 15.08
N ALA A 101 -10.03 -21.10 15.95
CA ALA A 101 -10.38 -21.83 17.18
C ALA A 101 -11.19 -20.97 18.18
N LEU A 102 -10.97 -19.66 18.17
CA LEU A 102 -11.74 -18.71 18.98
C LEU A 102 -13.07 -18.35 18.32
N ALA A 103 -13.11 -18.29 16.99
CA ALA A 103 -14.32 -18.01 16.20
C ALA A 103 -15.45 -19.04 16.50
N GLU A 104 -15.11 -20.32 16.60
CA GLU A 104 -16.08 -21.36 16.98
C GLU A 104 -16.69 -21.11 18.38
N ARG A 105 -15.85 -20.67 19.33
CA ARG A 105 -16.30 -20.33 20.69
C ARG A 105 -17.18 -19.09 20.71
N LEU A 106 -16.88 -18.09 19.87
CA LEU A 106 -17.71 -16.90 19.71
C LEU A 106 -19.07 -17.25 19.14
N LEU A 107 -19.12 -18.05 18.06
CA LEU A 107 -20.38 -18.44 17.41
C LEU A 107 -21.27 -19.32 18.30
N ALA A 108 -20.70 -20.08 19.23
CA ALA A 108 -21.49 -20.82 20.22
C ALA A 108 -22.31 -19.90 21.15
N ARG A 109 -21.93 -18.63 21.29
CA ARG A 109 -22.59 -17.63 22.15
C ARG A 109 -23.32 -16.55 21.36
N ASP A 110 -22.70 -16.09 20.28
CA ASP A 110 -23.23 -15.11 19.33
C ASP A 110 -23.23 -15.73 17.93
N PRO A 111 -24.26 -16.48 17.57
CA PRO A 111 -24.39 -17.07 16.24
C PRO A 111 -24.48 -16.05 15.09
N GLY A 112 -24.64 -14.76 15.40
CA GLY A 112 -24.68 -13.66 14.44
C GLY A 112 -23.33 -12.97 14.19
N ASN A 113 -22.25 -13.39 14.86
CA ASN A 113 -20.94 -12.74 14.74
C ASN A 113 -20.36 -12.89 13.33
N ARG A 114 -20.47 -11.80 12.56
CA ARG A 114 -20.11 -11.78 11.13
C ARG A 114 -18.62 -11.99 10.90
N LEU A 115 -17.78 -11.41 11.76
CA LEU A 115 -16.32 -11.53 11.62
C LEU A 115 -15.85 -12.96 11.90
N ALA A 116 -16.47 -13.65 12.89
CA ALA A 116 -16.20 -15.04 13.18
C ALA A 116 -16.62 -15.95 12.01
N HIS A 117 -17.78 -15.69 11.39
CA HIS A 117 -18.21 -16.40 10.18
C HIS A 117 -17.24 -16.18 9.02
N LEU A 118 -16.79 -14.95 8.81
CA LEU A 118 -15.83 -14.60 7.76
C LEU A 118 -14.49 -15.33 7.96
N ALA A 119 -13.95 -15.32 9.18
CA ALA A 119 -12.68 -15.98 9.50
C ALA A 119 -12.74 -17.49 9.25
N LEU A 120 -13.81 -18.15 9.73
CA LEU A 120 -14.02 -19.59 9.51
C LEU A 120 -14.19 -19.91 8.02
N ALA A 121 -15.02 -19.14 7.30
CA ALA A 121 -15.22 -19.34 5.86
C ALA A 121 -13.92 -19.15 5.08
N THR A 122 -13.12 -18.13 5.43
CA THR A 122 -11.82 -17.90 4.79
C THR A 122 -10.87 -19.08 5.05
N SER A 123 -10.82 -19.59 6.28
CA SER A 123 -10.03 -20.77 6.60
C SER A 123 -10.48 -22.02 5.81
N GLN A 124 -11.80 -22.23 5.66
CA GLN A 124 -12.37 -23.32 4.88
C GLN A 124 -12.07 -23.17 3.36
N ILE A 125 -12.15 -21.94 2.81
CA ILE A 125 -11.73 -21.66 1.43
C ILE A 125 -10.24 -21.99 1.25
N GLY A 126 -9.40 -21.60 2.21
CA GLY A 126 -7.97 -21.91 2.20
C GLY A 126 -7.66 -23.40 2.09
N ARG A 127 -8.51 -24.25 2.67
CA ARG A 127 -8.45 -25.71 2.60
C ARG A 127 -9.19 -26.34 1.40
N GLY A 128 -9.84 -25.52 0.56
CA GLY A 128 -10.65 -26.00 -0.56
C GLY A 128 -12.03 -26.57 -0.16
N GLU A 129 -12.46 -26.33 1.08
CA GLU A 129 -13.74 -26.79 1.63
C GLU A 129 -14.90 -25.83 1.24
N TYR A 130 -15.06 -25.57 -0.07
CA TYR A 130 -15.97 -24.52 -0.57
C TYR A 130 -17.42 -24.70 -0.15
N ALA A 131 -17.91 -25.96 -0.06
CA ALA A 131 -19.28 -26.23 0.38
C ALA A 131 -19.49 -25.80 1.84
N ALA A 132 -18.55 -26.12 2.72
CA ALA A 132 -18.58 -25.73 4.14
C ALA A 132 -18.46 -24.19 4.29
N ALA A 133 -17.53 -23.57 3.59
CA ALA A 133 -17.35 -22.11 3.59
C ALA A 133 -18.63 -21.39 3.16
N ARG A 134 -19.30 -21.88 2.12
CA ARG A 134 -20.58 -21.32 1.67
C ARG A 134 -21.66 -21.44 2.75
N GLN A 135 -21.78 -22.58 3.43
CA GLN A 135 -22.74 -22.76 4.53
C GLN A 135 -22.43 -21.82 5.70
N GLN A 136 -21.15 -21.60 5.96
CA GLN A 136 -20.69 -20.67 7.02
C GLN A 136 -21.09 -19.22 6.73
N LEU A 137 -21.08 -18.81 5.45
CA LEU A 137 -21.44 -17.46 5.01
C LEU A 137 -22.96 -17.26 4.82
N LEU A 138 -23.72 -18.35 4.62
CA LEU A 138 -25.17 -18.32 4.50
C LEU A 138 -25.82 -18.30 5.88
N THR A 139 -25.95 -17.12 6.47
CA THR A 139 -26.69 -16.99 7.73
C THR A 139 -28.14 -16.58 7.48
N LYS A 140 -29.03 -16.87 8.47
CA LYS A 140 -30.47 -16.67 8.33
C LYS A 140 -30.93 -15.22 8.53
N ASP A 141 -30.01 -14.29 8.74
CA ASP A 141 -30.33 -12.92 9.10
C ASP A 141 -30.60 -12.06 7.84
N ALA A 142 -31.74 -11.37 7.81
CA ALA A 142 -32.14 -10.50 6.70
C ALA A 142 -31.17 -9.32 6.46
N ALA A 143 -30.39 -8.91 7.45
CA ALA A 143 -29.33 -7.91 7.33
C ALA A 143 -28.18 -8.41 6.44
N GLN A 144 -27.94 -9.71 6.37
CA GLN A 144 -26.93 -10.32 5.53
C GLN A 144 -27.29 -10.44 4.05
N ALA A 145 -28.56 -10.31 3.68
CA ALA A 145 -28.97 -10.23 2.27
C ALA A 145 -28.33 -9.00 1.55
N ARG A 146 -27.74 -8.08 2.29
CA ARG A 146 -27.01 -6.90 1.80
C ARG A 146 -25.50 -6.99 2.03
N ASP A 147 -24.98 -8.12 2.50
CA ASP A 147 -23.55 -8.32 2.72
C ASP A 147 -22.83 -8.59 1.40
N VAL A 148 -22.22 -7.54 0.86
CA VAL A 148 -21.45 -7.63 -0.40
C VAL A 148 -20.27 -8.60 -0.25
N THR A 149 -19.55 -8.56 0.88
CA THR A 149 -18.42 -9.44 1.17
C THR A 149 -18.84 -10.90 1.14
N GLY A 150 -19.88 -11.23 1.89
CA GLY A 150 -20.42 -12.60 1.94
C GLY A 150 -20.89 -13.08 0.56
N ALA A 151 -21.61 -12.24 -0.19
CA ALA A 151 -22.11 -12.60 -1.52
C ALA A 151 -20.95 -12.88 -2.51
N LEU A 152 -19.90 -12.05 -2.51
CA LEU A 152 -18.72 -12.25 -3.36
C LEU A 152 -17.99 -13.55 -3.01
N LEU A 153 -17.75 -13.82 -1.74
CA LEU A 153 -17.09 -15.05 -1.30
C LEU A 153 -17.96 -16.30 -1.55
N ILE A 154 -19.28 -16.21 -1.38
CA ILE A 154 -20.23 -17.29 -1.75
C ILE A 154 -20.12 -17.59 -3.24
N ALA A 155 -20.05 -16.57 -4.10
CA ALA A 155 -19.90 -16.80 -5.54
C ALA A 155 -18.59 -17.53 -5.86
N TRP A 156 -17.48 -17.17 -5.22
CA TRP A 156 -16.23 -17.90 -5.35
C TRP A 156 -16.28 -19.32 -4.78
N CYS A 157 -17.07 -19.56 -3.73
CA CYS A 157 -17.33 -20.92 -3.25
C CYS A 157 -18.11 -21.76 -4.28
N TYR A 158 -19.10 -21.19 -4.97
CA TYR A 158 -19.77 -21.85 -6.07
C TYR A 158 -18.81 -22.12 -7.24
N ALA A 159 -17.97 -21.16 -7.60
CA ALA A 159 -16.94 -21.36 -8.61
C ALA A 159 -16.00 -22.53 -8.25
N GLY A 160 -15.59 -22.64 -6.98
CA GLY A 160 -14.80 -23.77 -6.48
C GLY A 160 -15.49 -25.12 -6.54
N GLN A 161 -16.83 -25.14 -6.68
CA GLN A 161 -17.65 -26.34 -6.89
C GLN A 161 -17.98 -26.57 -8.38
N GLY A 162 -17.48 -25.71 -9.29
CA GLY A 162 -17.80 -25.75 -10.72
C GLY A 162 -19.21 -25.26 -11.07
N ASP A 163 -19.92 -24.64 -10.12
CA ASP A 163 -21.30 -24.17 -10.30
C ASP A 163 -21.33 -22.69 -10.73
N GLN A 164 -21.05 -22.47 -12.02
CA GLN A 164 -21.06 -21.12 -12.61
C GLN A 164 -22.40 -20.42 -12.49
N ARG A 165 -23.50 -21.19 -12.70
CA ARG A 165 -24.84 -20.62 -12.70
C ARG A 165 -25.18 -19.96 -11.37
N HIS A 166 -25.01 -20.67 -10.26
CA HIS A 166 -25.31 -20.10 -8.95
C HIS A 166 -24.29 -19.04 -8.54
N ALA A 167 -23.03 -19.13 -8.99
CA ALA A 167 -22.04 -18.09 -8.77
C ALA A 167 -22.49 -16.76 -9.37
N LEU A 168 -22.85 -16.75 -10.65
CA LEU A 168 -23.29 -15.53 -11.34
C LEU A 168 -24.65 -15.03 -10.81
N GLU A 169 -25.63 -15.92 -10.57
CA GLU A 169 -26.90 -15.55 -9.96
C GLU A 169 -26.72 -14.88 -8.58
N THR A 170 -25.74 -15.32 -7.79
CA THR A 170 -25.43 -14.71 -6.49
C THR A 170 -24.92 -13.30 -6.68
N LEU A 171 -23.98 -13.09 -7.60
CA LEU A 171 -23.43 -11.77 -7.88
C LEU A 171 -24.47 -10.82 -8.47
N ASP A 172 -25.33 -11.29 -9.38
CA ASP A 172 -26.35 -10.46 -10.03
C ASP A 172 -27.45 -9.92 -9.08
N ARG A 173 -27.51 -10.43 -7.85
CA ARG A 173 -28.34 -9.85 -6.77
C ARG A 173 -27.73 -8.59 -6.16
N ILE A 174 -26.43 -8.36 -6.32
CA ILE A 174 -25.75 -7.15 -5.87
C ILE A 174 -26.12 -6.01 -6.85
N ARG A 175 -26.92 -5.05 -6.38
CA ARG A 175 -27.44 -3.94 -7.20
C ARG A 175 -26.99 -2.57 -6.75
N ASP A 176 -26.16 -2.49 -5.71
CA ASP A 176 -25.61 -1.22 -5.24
C ASP A 176 -24.70 -0.61 -6.32
N PRO A 177 -25.03 0.59 -6.84
CA PRO A 177 -24.23 1.25 -7.88
C PRO A 177 -22.75 1.41 -7.52
N GLY A 178 -22.43 1.60 -6.23
CA GLY A 178 -21.06 1.78 -5.76
C GLY A 178 -20.18 0.53 -5.89
N VAL A 179 -20.79 -0.65 -6.04
CA VAL A 179 -20.05 -1.93 -6.11
C VAL A 179 -20.33 -2.72 -7.39
N VAL A 180 -21.14 -2.19 -8.32
CA VAL A 180 -21.47 -2.88 -9.59
C VAL A 180 -20.24 -3.22 -10.41
N ALA A 181 -19.28 -2.29 -10.52
CA ALA A 181 -18.03 -2.52 -11.26
C ALA A 181 -17.21 -3.66 -10.62
N PHE A 182 -17.10 -3.67 -9.29
CA PHE A 182 -16.41 -4.72 -8.54
C PHE A 182 -17.12 -6.08 -8.64
N ARG A 183 -18.47 -6.08 -8.61
CA ARG A 183 -19.28 -7.27 -8.91
C ARG A 183 -18.98 -7.81 -10.31
N ASP A 184 -19.02 -6.97 -11.34
CA ASP A 184 -18.80 -7.39 -12.73
C ASP A 184 -17.36 -7.88 -12.95
N PHE A 185 -16.39 -7.26 -12.30
CA PHE A 185 -15.01 -7.74 -12.26
C PHE A 185 -14.93 -9.19 -11.76
N HIS A 186 -15.49 -9.50 -10.59
CA HIS A 186 -15.48 -10.87 -10.06
C HIS A 186 -16.32 -11.84 -10.87
N ALA A 187 -17.46 -11.39 -11.41
CA ALA A 187 -18.29 -12.22 -12.30
C ALA A 187 -17.51 -12.60 -13.57
N GLY A 188 -16.76 -11.66 -14.14
CA GLY A 188 -15.90 -11.91 -15.29
C GLY A 188 -14.77 -12.89 -15.00
N LEU A 189 -14.07 -12.73 -13.86
CA LEU A 189 -13.03 -13.66 -13.43
C LEU A 189 -13.57 -15.09 -13.21
N ILE A 190 -14.73 -15.24 -12.58
CA ILE A 190 -15.40 -16.53 -12.39
C ILE A 190 -15.77 -17.14 -13.73
N ALA A 191 -16.33 -16.36 -14.65
CA ALA A 191 -16.73 -16.83 -15.98
C ALA A 191 -15.51 -17.31 -16.79
N ASP A 192 -14.40 -16.57 -16.75
CA ASP A 192 -13.16 -16.94 -17.41
C ASP A 192 -12.59 -18.25 -16.86
N GLN A 193 -12.48 -18.34 -15.53
CA GLN A 193 -11.98 -19.54 -14.86
C GLN A 193 -12.81 -20.80 -15.16
N LEU A 194 -14.13 -20.65 -15.36
CA LEU A 194 -15.03 -21.75 -15.66
C LEU A 194 -15.28 -21.93 -17.17
N GLY A 195 -14.48 -21.26 -18.04
CA GLY A 195 -14.47 -21.49 -19.49
C GLY A 195 -15.56 -20.77 -20.28
N ASN A 196 -16.27 -19.81 -19.69
CA ASN A 196 -17.30 -19.02 -20.39
C ASN A 196 -16.71 -17.70 -20.87
N ALA A 197 -15.90 -17.76 -21.93
CA ALA A 197 -15.19 -16.61 -22.47
C ALA A 197 -16.12 -15.44 -22.89
N ALA A 198 -17.31 -15.73 -23.43
CA ALA A 198 -18.25 -14.68 -23.86
C ALA A 198 -18.76 -13.84 -22.67
N GLU A 199 -19.16 -14.50 -21.58
CA GLU A 199 -19.61 -13.82 -20.37
C GLU A 199 -18.44 -13.14 -19.66
N ALA A 200 -17.26 -13.76 -19.62
CA ALA A 200 -16.03 -13.17 -19.08
C ALA A 200 -15.68 -11.85 -19.80
N GLN A 201 -15.65 -11.87 -21.13
CA GLN A 201 -15.38 -10.67 -21.93
C GLN A 201 -16.38 -9.55 -21.64
N ARG A 202 -17.67 -9.89 -21.62
CA ARG A 202 -18.72 -8.91 -21.36
C ARG A 202 -18.57 -8.23 -20.00
N ARG A 203 -18.30 -9.02 -18.94
CA ARG A 203 -18.20 -8.54 -17.57
C ARG A 203 -16.87 -7.79 -17.30
N LEU A 204 -15.73 -8.36 -17.70
CA LEU A 204 -14.43 -7.71 -17.53
C LEU A 204 -14.34 -6.39 -18.30
N LYS A 205 -14.91 -6.37 -19.53
CA LYS A 205 -14.99 -5.13 -20.29
C LYS A 205 -15.87 -4.09 -19.60
N ALA A 206 -17.00 -4.47 -19.03
CA ALA A 206 -17.89 -3.56 -18.29
C ALA A 206 -17.18 -2.95 -17.05
N ALA A 207 -16.43 -3.77 -16.31
CA ALA A 207 -15.63 -3.30 -15.18
C ALA A 207 -14.54 -2.34 -15.64
N TYR A 208 -13.78 -2.68 -16.68
CA TYR A 208 -12.74 -1.81 -17.26
C TYR A 208 -13.31 -0.49 -17.79
N ASP A 209 -14.42 -0.52 -18.52
CA ASP A 209 -15.05 0.68 -19.07
C ASP A 209 -15.59 1.62 -17.98
N SER A 210 -15.90 1.10 -16.80
CA SER A 210 -16.36 1.91 -15.65
C SER A 210 -15.25 2.74 -15.01
N ASP A 211 -14.03 2.22 -14.98
CA ASP A 211 -12.83 2.92 -14.49
C ASP A 211 -11.56 2.35 -15.15
N LYS A 212 -11.14 2.99 -16.24
CA LYS A 212 -9.93 2.59 -16.99
C LYS A 212 -8.63 2.82 -16.22
N ASN A 213 -8.68 3.64 -15.18
CA ASN A 213 -7.54 3.96 -14.34
C ASN A 213 -7.43 3.03 -13.11
N ALA A 214 -8.39 2.11 -12.93
CA ALA A 214 -8.30 1.07 -11.92
C ALA A 214 -7.37 -0.04 -12.41
N LEU A 215 -6.17 -0.13 -11.83
CA LEU A 215 -5.15 -1.13 -12.19
C LEU A 215 -5.73 -2.54 -12.30
N ARG A 216 -6.52 -2.97 -11.28
CA ARG A 216 -7.03 -4.35 -11.23
C ARG A 216 -8.00 -4.66 -12.36
N PHE A 217 -8.81 -3.70 -12.76
CA PHE A 217 -9.74 -3.88 -13.89
C PHE A 217 -8.98 -3.91 -15.21
N ALA A 218 -8.02 -3.00 -15.40
CA ALA A 218 -7.18 -2.96 -16.59
C ALA A 218 -6.33 -4.23 -16.73
N ASP A 219 -5.62 -4.65 -15.66
CA ASP A 219 -4.75 -5.82 -15.67
C ASP A 219 -5.54 -7.13 -15.92
N ALA A 220 -6.71 -7.30 -15.27
CA ALA A 220 -7.54 -8.47 -15.49
C ALA A 220 -8.08 -8.54 -16.93
N TYR A 221 -8.58 -7.42 -17.45
CA TYR A 221 -9.12 -7.39 -18.81
C TYR A 221 -8.02 -7.59 -19.87
N ALA A 222 -6.85 -6.98 -19.70
CA ALA A 222 -5.71 -7.17 -20.60
C ALA A 222 -5.22 -8.62 -20.59
N ARG A 223 -5.09 -9.25 -19.42
CA ARG A 223 -4.70 -10.66 -19.31
C ARG A 223 -5.72 -11.58 -19.95
N PHE A 224 -7.01 -11.31 -19.76
CA PHE A 224 -8.09 -12.05 -20.44
C PHE A 224 -7.94 -11.95 -21.95
N LEU A 225 -7.82 -10.75 -22.52
CA LEU A 225 -7.66 -10.54 -23.97
C LEU A 225 -6.43 -11.30 -24.50
N ALA A 226 -5.29 -11.19 -23.83
CA ALA A 226 -4.06 -11.88 -24.22
C ALA A 226 -4.21 -13.40 -24.19
N ALA A 227 -4.88 -13.94 -23.19
CA ALA A 227 -5.11 -15.38 -23.05
C ALA A 227 -6.05 -15.94 -24.13
N HIS A 228 -6.98 -15.09 -24.62
CA HIS A 228 -7.94 -15.43 -25.68
C HIS A 228 -7.52 -15.00 -27.08
N GLY A 229 -6.22 -14.66 -27.29
CA GLY A 229 -5.63 -14.41 -28.61
C GLY A 229 -5.67 -12.95 -29.08
N ASP A 230 -6.30 -12.05 -28.34
CA ASP A 230 -6.32 -10.61 -28.67
C ASP A 230 -5.18 -9.88 -27.96
N ARG A 231 -3.94 -10.12 -28.47
CA ARG A 231 -2.74 -9.49 -27.92
C ARG A 231 -2.73 -7.97 -28.13
N ASP A 232 -3.17 -7.51 -29.29
CA ASP A 232 -3.16 -6.08 -29.62
C ASP A 232 -4.16 -5.33 -28.75
N GLY A 233 -5.33 -5.92 -28.49
CA GLY A 233 -6.30 -5.41 -27.53
C GLY A 233 -5.71 -5.32 -26.11
N ALA A 234 -4.97 -6.33 -25.66
CA ALA A 234 -4.31 -6.33 -24.36
C ALA A 234 -3.25 -5.22 -24.24
N ILE A 235 -2.41 -5.05 -25.28
CA ILE A 235 -1.41 -3.98 -25.32
C ILE A 235 -2.11 -2.62 -25.25
N LYS A 236 -3.19 -2.44 -26.02
CA LYS A 236 -3.95 -1.18 -25.99
C LYS A 236 -4.51 -0.85 -24.61
N VAL A 237 -5.05 -1.82 -23.88
CA VAL A 237 -5.56 -1.62 -22.51
C VAL A 237 -4.45 -1.11 -21.59
N TYR A 238 -3.26 -1.70 -21.66
CA TYR A 238 -2.12 -1.25 -20.86
C TYR A 238 -1.54 0.09 -21.32
N ASP A 239 -1.47 0.36 -22.62
CA ASP A 239 -1.05 1.66 -23.14
C ASP A 239 -2.03 2.78 -22.70
N ASP A 240 -3.37 2.51 -22.75
CA ASP A 240 -4.39 3.45 -22.27
C ASP A 240 -4.22 3.72 -20.75
N PHE A 241 -3.93 2.69 -19.96
CA PHE A 241 -3.65 2.84 -18.52
C PHE A 241 -2.38 3.66 -18.25
N SER A 242 -1.32 3.44 -19.06
CA SER A 242 -0.02 4.12 -18.89
C SER A 242 -0.11 5.64 -19.15
N VAL A 243 -1.15 6.12 -19.83
CA VAL A 243 -1.40 7.57 -19.98
C VAL A 243 -1.72 8.22 -18.61
N ALA A 244 -2.48 7.53 -17.75
CA ALA A 244 -2.86 8.03 -16.43
C ALA A 244 -1.81 7.70 -15.34
N ALA A 245 -1.13 6.57 -15.48
CA ALA A 245 -0.12 6.07 -14.54
C ALA A 245 1.14 5.61 -15.33
N PRO A 246 1.97 6.55 -15.80
CA PRO A 246 3.22 6.22 -16.49
C PRO A 246 4.17 5.42 -15.60
N HIS A 247 4.91 4.51 -16.19
CA HIS A 247 5.95 3.72 -15.52
C HIS A 247 5.45 2.89 -14.34
N HIS A 248 4.21 2.36 -14.43
CA HIS A 248 3.70 1.46 -13.39
C HIS A 248 4.37 0.07 -13.53
N PRO A 249 5.13 -0.43 -12.52
CA PRO A 249 5.99 -1.61 -12.69
C PRO A 249 5.27 -2.87 -13.20
N ILE A 250 4.06 -3.13 -12.68
CA ILE A 250 3.23 -4.28 -13.12
C ILE A 250 2.88 -4.15 -14.60
N VAL A 251 2.48 -2.95 -15.02
CA VAL A 251 2.04 -2.67 -16.39
C VAL A 251 3.22 -2.69 -17.37
N ASP A 252 4.32 -2.05 -17.01
CA ASP A 252 5.54 -2.01 -17.84
C ASP A 252 6.09 -3.42 -18.07
N ARG A 253 6.12 -4.24 -17.03
CA ARG A 253 6.54 -5.65 -17.12
C ARG A 253 5.60 -6.48 -18.02
N ALA A 254 4.29 -6.28 -17.87
CA ALA A 254 3.28 -6.96 -18.69
C ALA A 254 3.39 -6.55 -20.17
N LEU A 255 3.50 -5.25 -20.45
CA LEU A 255 3.72 -4.70 -21.80
C LEU A 255 5.00 -5.23 -22.46
N ALA A 256 6.11 -5.19 -21.73
CA ALA A 256 7.38 -5.73 -22.22
C ALA A 256 7.24 -7.24 -22.53
N GLY A 257 6.51 -7.99 -21.69
CA GLY A 257 6.20 -9.39 -21.94
C GLY A 257 5.41 -9.60 -23.22
N LEU A 258 4.30 -8.87 -23.39
CA LEU A 258 3.44 -8.97 -24.58
C LEU A 258 4.17 -8.56 -25.85
N LYS A 259 4.89 -7.43 -25.83
CA LYS A 259 5.68 -6.95 -26.98
C LYS A 259 6.78 -7.93 -27.38
N ALA A 260 7.34 -8.69 -26.41
CA ALA A 260 8.30 -9.76 -26.66
C ALA A 260 7.66 -11.11 -27.05
N GLY A 261 6.35 -11.17 -27.25
CA GLY A 261 5.64 -12.40 -27.63
C GLY A 261 5.40 -13.38 -26.50
N ARG A 262 5.66 -13.04 -25.24
CA ARG A 262 5.42 -13.92 -24.07
C ARG A 262 3.94 -13.88 -23.68
N SER A 263 3.45 -15.01 -23.15
CA SER A 263 2.14 -15.07 -22.51
C SER A 263 2.19 -14.44 -21.12
N LEU A 264 1.05 -13.86 -20.70
CA LEU A 264 0.86 -13.42 -19.33
C LEU A 264 0.22 -14.56 -18.50
N PRO A 265 0.55 -14.71 -17.22
CA PRO A 265 -0.16 -15.64 -16.34
C PRO A 265 -1.62 -15.19 -16.18
N ALA A 266 -2.52 -16.14 -15.90
CA ALA A 266 -3.89 -15.82 -15.58
C ALA A 266 -3.96 -14.87 -14.37
N PHE A 267 -4.96 -13.98 -14.36
CA PHE A 267 -5.15 -13.03 -13.25
C PHE A 267 -5.47 -13.74 -11.93
N VAL A 268 -6.36 -14.73 -11.99
CA VAL A 268 -6.63 -15.68 -10.92
C VAL A 268 -6.50 -17.09 -11.47
N SER A 269 -5.81 -17.97 -10.74
CA SER A 269 -5.58 -19.36 -11.18
C SER A 269 -6.53 -20.34 -10.50
N THR A 270 -6.99 -20.01 -9.30
CA THR A 270 -7.85 -20.86 -8.49
C THR A 270 -9.00 -20.06 -7.88
N PRO A 271 -10.12 -20.72 -7.48
CA PRO A 271 -11.18 -20.04 -6.72
C PRO A 271 -10.71 -19.42 -5.41
N LYS A 272 -9.66 -19.99 -4.80
CA LYS A 272 -9.01 -19.44 -3.62
C LYS A 272 -8.33 -18.10 -3.92
N ASP A 273 -7.64 -17.98 -5.08
CA ASP A 273 -7.03 -16.71 -5.51
C ASP A 273 -8.09 -15.65 -5.77
N GLY A 274 -9.24 -16.04 -6.33
CA GLY A 274 -10.37 -15.14 -6.53
C GLY A 274 -11.01 -14.65 -5.23
N ALA A 275 -11.11 -15.52 -4.22
CA ALA A 275 -11.55 -15.13 -2.89
C ALA A 275 -10.52 -14.20 -2.20
N ALA A 276 -9.21 -14.44 -2.40
CA ALA A 276 -8.16 -13.53 -1.95
C ALA A 276 -8.29 -12.15 -2.59
N GLU A 277 -8.61 -12.10 -3.90
CA GLU A 277 -8.83 -10.85 -4.64
C GLU A 277 -10.05 -10.05 -4.11
N VAL A 278 -11.13 -10.74 -3.68
CA VAL A 278 -12.26 -10.08 -2.99
C VAL A 278 -11.76 -9.36 -1.74
N LEU A 279 -11.02 -10.08 -0.89
CA LEU A 279 -10.53 -9.55 0.39
C LEU A 279 -9.51 -8.44 0.16
N TYR A 280 -8.62 -8.59 -0.82
CA TYR A 280 -7.70 -7.53 -1.23
C TYR A 280 -8.45 -6.26 -1.65
N GLY A 281 -9.42 -6.37 -2.54
CA GLY A 281 -10.18 -5.22 -3.05
C GLY A 281 -10.94 -4.47 -1.96
N LEU A 282 -11.52 -5.20 -0.99
CA LEU A 282 -12.18 -4.61 0.18
C LEU A 282 -11.18 -3.95 1.13
N GLY A 283 -10.04 -4.58 1.41
CA GLY A 283 -8.97 -3.99 2.21
C GLY A 283 -8.41 -2.72 1.59
N ALA A 284 -8.12 -2.75 0.29
CA ALA A 284 -7.66 -1.57 -0.45
C ALA A 284 -8.70 -0.45 -0.54
N ALA A 285 -10.01 -0.76 -0.51
CA ALA A 285 -11.06 0.24 -0.43
C ALA A 285 -11.13 0.88 0.97
N GLY A 286 -11.01 0.08 2.04
CA GLY A 286 -10.97 0.57 3.42
C GLY A 286 -9.78 1.50 3.67
N LEU A 287 -8.62 1.18 3.12
CA LEU A 287 -7.42 2.01 3.18
C LEU A 287 -7.65 3.43 2.62
N ARG A 288 -8.47 3.56 1.58
CA ARG A 288 -8.83 4.87 1.00
C ARG A 288 -9.85 5.66 1.80
N GLN A 289 -10.59 5.00 2.67
CA GLN A 289 -11.65 5.57 3.49
C GLN A 289 -11.22 5.82 4.94
N ASP A 290 -9.93 5.63 5.25
CA ASP A 290 -9.34 5.73 6.59
C ASP A 290 -9.99 4.74 7.59
N ASP A 291 -10.51 3.61 7.10
CA ASP A 291 -11.09 2.52 7.91
C ASP A 291 -10.03 1.44 8.18
N GLU A 292 -9.05 1.79 9.01
CA GLU A 292 -7.80 1.05 9.17
C GLU A 292 -7.99 -0.39 9.67
N MET A 293 -8.80 -0.60 10.70
CA MET A 293 -8.90 -1.95 11.32
C MET A 293 -9.60 -2.97 10.41
N PRO A 294 -10.75 -2.69 9.77
CA PRO A 294 -11.31 -3.57 8.77
C PRO A 294 -10.38 -3.78 7.57
N ALA A 295 -9.69 -2.73 7.09
CA ALA A 295 -8.72 -2.86 6.02
C ALA A 295 -7.60 -3.83 6.38
N LEU A 296 -7.04 -3.72 7.61
CA LEU A 296 -6.02 -4.61 8.12
C LEU A 296 -6.47 -6.07 8.12
N VAL A 297 -7.66 -6.34 8.65
CA VAL A 297 -8.21 -7.70 8.69
C VAL A 297 -8.41 -8.26 7.28
N TYR A 298 -9.00 -7.49 6.36
CA TYR A 298 -9.20 -7.95 4.97
C TYR A 298 -7.87 -8.24 4.26
N LEU A 299 -6.86 -7.39 4.38
CA LEU A 299 -5.54 -7.63 3.79
C LEU A 299 -4.84 -8.85 4.40
N ARG A 300 -4.95 -9.05 5.72
CA ARG A 300 -4.42 -10.25 6.38
C ARG A 300 -5.11 -11.53 5.92
N LEU A 301 -6.44 -11.52 5.80
CA LEU A 301 -7.20 -12.65 5.27
C LEU A 301 -6.88 -12.91 3.78
N SER A 302 -6.64 -11.87 2.98
CA SER A 302 -6.17 -12.00 1.60
C SER A 302 -4.82 -12.73 1.54
N LEU A 303 -3.83 -12.28 2.33
CA LEU A 303 -2.51 -12.93 2.42
C LEU A 303 -2.59 -14.37 2.95
N TYR A 304 -3.52 -14.67 3.84
CA TYR A 304 -3.75 -16.04 4.28
C TYR A 304 -4.18 -16.95 3.13
N LEU A 305 -5.07 -16.48 2.24
CA LEU A 305 -5.49 -17.25 1.07
C LEU A 305 -4.42 -17.29 -0.01
N ARG A 306 -3.68 -16.22 -0.22
CA ARG A 306 -2.63 -16.09 -1.25
C ARG A 306 -1.34 -15.56 -0.62
N PRO A 307 -0.58 -16.41 0.09
CA PRO A 307 0.70 -16.03 0.66
C PRO A 307 1.67 -15.56 -0.43
N GLY A 308 2.40 -14.48 -0.15
CA GLY A 308 3.35 -13.90 -1.10
C GLY A 308 2.68 -13.10 -2.23
N ASP A 309 1.44 -12.62 -2.05
CA ASP A 309 0.87 -11.63 -2.95
C ASP A 309 1.51 -10.26 -2.71
N ASP A 310 2.44 -9.89 -3.59
CA ASP A 310 3.26 -8.69 -3.45
C ASP A 310 2.43 -7.40 -3.38
N LEU A 311 1.34 -7.31 -4.16
CA LEU A 311 0.49 -6.12 -4.15
C LEU A 311 -0.28 -5.98 -2.83
N THR A 312 -0.72 -7.10 -2.25
CA THR A 312 -1.34 -7.12 -0.92
C THR A 312 -0.33 -6.77 0.16
N SER A 313 0.93 -7.24 0.06
CA SER A 313 2.02 -6.89 0.97
C SER A 313 2.32 -5.38 0.93
N VAL A 314 2.44 -4.79 -0.26
CA VAL A 314 2.62 -3.33 -0.41
C VAL A 314 1.42 -2.55 0.17
N SER A 315 0.19 -3.02 -0.06
CA SER A 315 -1.00 -2.37 0.50
C SER A 315 -1.03 -2.44 2.03
N LEU A 316 -0.59 -3.56 2.58
CA LEU A 316 -0.46 -3.75 4.04
C LEU A 316 0.63 -2.85 4.63
N ALA A 317 1.78 -2.72 3.94
CA ALA A 317 2.85 -1.82 4.35
C ALA A 317 2.36 -0.36 4.38
N ASN A 318 1.66 0.09 3.33
CA ASN A 318 1.06 1.43 3.27
C ASN A 318 0.07 1.67 4.41
N LEU A 319 -0.71 0.65 4.79
CA LEU A 319 -1.62 0.73 5.93
C LEU A 319 -0.85 0.91 7.24
N PHE A 320 0.24 0.17 7.43
CA PHE A 320 1.08 0.31 8.62
C PHE A 320 1.76 1.69 8.70
N GLU A 321 2.19 2.26 7.58
CA GLU A 321 2.67 3.66 7.57
C GLU A 321 1.59 4.65 8.02
N GLN A 322 0.34 4.51 7.52
CA GLN A 322 -0.78 5.35 7.97
C GLN A 322 -1.04 5.19 9.48
N MET A 323 -0.91 3.97 9.99
CA MET A 323 -1.04 3.66 11.41
C MET A 323 0.19 4.07 12.23
N LYS A 324 1.28 4.56 11.60
CA LYS A 324 2.58 4.90 12.22
C LYS A 324 3.22 3.70 12.92
N LYS A 325 3.18 2.55 12.25
CA LYS A 325 3.78 1.28 12.67
C LYS A 325 4.95 0.97 11.76
N ASP A 326 6.02 1.74 11.89
CA ASP A 326 7.15 1.77 10.96
C ASP A 326 7.83 0.40 10.85
N ASP A 327 8.10 -0.29 11.95
CA ASP A 327 8.67 -1.65 11.92
C ASP A 327 7.79 -2.65 11.13
N ALA A 328 6.47 -2.56 11.32
CA ALA A 328 5.53 -3.43 10.62
C ALA A 328 5.42 -3.07 9.13
N ALA A 329 5.53 -1.78 8.79
CA ALA A 329 5.56 -1.31 7.41
C ALA A 329 6.82 -1.82 6.70
N ILE A 330 8.00 -1.67 7.31
CA ILE A 330 9.26 -2.17 6.78
C ILE A 330 9.20 -3.68 6.56
N ALA A 331 8.76 -4.44 7.56
CA ALA A 331 8.63 -5.90 7.44
C ALA A 331 7.66 -6.32 6.31
N ALA A 332 6.58 -5.56 6.07
CA ALA A 332 5.65 -5.83 5.00
C ALA A 332 6.24 -5.50 3.61
N TYR A 333 7.02 -4.41 3.47
CA TYR A 333 7.76 -4.11 2.24
C TYR A 333 8.83 -5.17 1.96
N GLU A 334 9.60 -5.58 2.96
CA GLU A 334 10.62 -6.63 2.84
C GLU A 334 10.04 -8.00 2.45
N SER A 335 8.74 -8.24 2.67
CA SER A 335 8.06 -9.46 2.26
C SER A 335 7.81 -9.53 0.74
N VAL A 336 8.00 -8.43 0.00
CA VAL A 336 7.84 -8.38 -1.46
C VAL A 336 8.97 -9.14 -2.13
N ALA A 337 8.61 -10.14 -2.94
CA ALA A 337 9.59 -11.03 -3.55
C ALA A 337 10.58 -10.29 -4.47
N ALA A 338 11.87 -10.65 -4.43
CA ALA A 338 12.91 -10.04 -5.27
C ALA A 338 12.63 -10.16 -6.78
N ALA A 339 11.85 -11.16 -7.20
CA ALA A 339 11.44 -11.33 -8.59
C ALA A 339 10.19 -10.47 -8.96
N SER A 340 9.58 -9.80 -8.00
CA SER A 340 8.41 -8.96 -8.20
C SER A 340 8.76 -7.70 -8.97
N PRO A 341 7.86 -7.21 -9.86
CA PRO A 341 8.03 -5.88 -10.44
C PRO A 341 7.87 -4.75 -9.40
N LEU A 342 7.33 -5.05 -8.21
CA LEU A 342 7.15 -4.08 -7.12
C LEU A 342 8.33 -4.05 -6.14
N HIS A 343 9.34 -4.89 -6.33
CA HIS A 343 10.42 -5.07 -5.36
C HIS A 343 11.25 -3.79 -5.17
N GLU A 344 11.70 -3.18 -6.27
CA GLU A 344 12.49 -1.94 -6.21
C GLU A 344 11.72 -0.81 -5.51
N ASP A 345 10.46 -0.61 -5.88
CA ASP A 345 9.59 0.37 -5.23
C ASP A 345 9.41 0.07 -3.73
N ALA A 346 9.21 -1.20 -3.37
CA ALA A 346 9.05 -1.61 -1.98
C ALA A 346 10.33 -1.36 -1.14
N GLU A 347 11.50 -1.66 -1.68
CA GLU A 347 12.77 -1.38 -1.02
C GLU A 347 13.03 0.12 -0.86
N ILE A 348 12.68 0.94 -1.86
CA ILE A 348 12.75 2.40 -1.75
C ILE A 348 11.83 2.90 -0.62
N GLN A 349 10.58 2.42 -0.56
CA GLN A 349 9.65 2.83 0.50
C GLN A 349 10.12 2.37 1.88
N ALA A 350 10.62 1.14 2.03
CA ALA A 350 11.22 0.66 3.27
C ALA A 350 12.37 1.57 3.75
N ALA A 351 13.24 1.99 2.82
CA ALA A 351 14.32 2.91 3.15
C ALA A 351 13.81 4.30 3.57
N LEU A 352 12.76 4.81 2.95
CA LEU A 352 12.15 6.09 3.32
C LEU A 352 11.49 6.02 4.71
N VAL A 353 10.86 4.89 5.06
CA VAL A 353 10.31 4.67 6.41
C VAL A 353 11.44 4.63 7.44
N LEU A 354 12.57 3.95 7.15
CA LEU A 354 13.75 3.96 8.01
C LEU A 354 14.31 5.39 8.23
N ASP A 355 14.37 6.21 7.19
CA ASP A 355 14.82 7.61 7.34
C ASP A 355 13.87 8.42 8.23
N ASN A 356 12.56 8.25 8.07
CA ASN A 356 11.55 8.91 8.90
C ASN A 356 11.63 8.47 10.38
N ASP A 357 12.01 7.22 10.64
CA ASP A 357 12.25 6.69 11.99
C ASP A 357 13.64 7.08 12.56
N GLY A 358 14.40 7.92 11.84
CA GLY A 358 15.72 8.41 12.27
C GLY A 358 16.88 7.46 11.98
N GLN A 359 16.64 6.36 11.26
CA GLN A 359 17.64 5.37 10.87
C GLN A 359 18.26 5.68 9.50
N SER A 360 18.57 6.96 9.24
CA SER A 360 19.08 7.44 7.93
C SER A 360 20.33 6.69 7.45
N GLY A 361 21.15 6.18 8.35
CA GLY A 361 22.37 5.42 8.00
C GLY A 361 22.03 4.09 7.30
N GLU A 362 21.06 3.35 7.80
CA GLU A 362 20.59 2.09 7.18
C GLU A 362 19.80 2.36 5.90
N ALA A 363 18.98 3.41 5.89
CA ALA A 363 18.27 3.86 4.70
C ALA A 363 19.22 4.17 3.53
N ILE A 364 20.29 4.94 3.79
CA ILE A 364 21.32 5.24 2.78
C ILE A 364 21.94 3.96 2.25
N LYS A 365 22.36 3.05 3.13
CA LYS A 365 23.01 1.80 2.74
C LYS A 365 22.12 0.93 1.85
N ARG A 366 20.82 0.83 2.16
CA ARG A 366 19.83 0.11 1.33
C ARG A 366 19.69 0.75 -0.05
N LEU A 367 19.53 2.06 -0.10
CA LEU A 367 19.40 2.80 -1.36
C LEU A 367 20.69 2.78 -2.20
N GLU A 368 21.86 2.80 -1.57
CA GLU A 368 23.15 2.62 -2.27
C GLU A 368 23.23 1.24 -2.94
N ALA A 369 22.75 0.18 -2.28
CA ALA A 369 22.71 -1.15 -2.87
C ALA A 369 21.75 -1.23 -4.07
N LEU A 370 20.59 -0.57 -4.02
CA LEU A 370 19.67 -0.48 -5.16
C LEU A 370 20.31 0.27 -6.33
N VAL A 371 20.94 1.41 -6.07
CA VAL A 371 21.65 2.20 -7.10
C VAL A 371 22.85 1.44 -7.67
N GLU A 372 23.54 0.62 -6.89
CA GLU A 372 24.61 -0.23 -7.41
C GLU A 372 24.06 -1.30 -8.35
N ALA A 373 22.92 -1.91 -8.03
CA ALA A 373 22.24 -2.90 -8.88
C ALA A 373 21.67 -2.27 -10.16
N ASN A 374 21.11 -1.07 -10.07
CA ASN A 374 20.54 -0.34 -11.21
C ASN A 374 20.99 1.14 -11.21
N PRO A 375 22.17 1.47 -11.78
CA PRO A 375 22.74 2.82 -11.73
C PRO A 375 21.97 3.89 -12.51
N HIS A 376 20.96 3.50 -13.30
CA HIS A 376 20.11 4.39 -14.09
C HIS A 376 18.68 4.49 -13.54
N ASP A 377 18.39 3.95 -12.37
CA ASP A 377 17.11 4.12 -11.71
C ASP A 377 17.01 5.53 -11.11
N ALA A 378 16.24 6.40 -11.78
CA ALA A 378 16.05 7.78 -11.36
C ALA A 378 15.30 7.88 -10.01
N GLU A 379 14.43 6.92 -9.68
CA GLU A 379 13.67 6.91 -8.42
C GLU A 379 14.56 6.52 -7.24
N ALA A 380 15.33 5.44 -7.36
CA ALA A 380 16.29 5.03 -6.34
C ALA A 380 17.35 6.12 -6.09
N LEU A 381 17.88 6.73 -7.17
CA LEU A 381 18.83 7.84 -7.10
C LEU A 381 18.23 9.08 -6.41
N SER A 382 16.96 9.41 -6.72
CA SER A 382 16.25 10.53 -6.10
C SER A 382 15.97 10.27 -4.63
N ALA A 383 15.57 9.06 -4.27
CA ALA A 383 15.35 8.64 -2.89
C ALA A 383 16.67 8.71 -2.07
N LEU A 384 17.76 8.16 -2.62
CA LEU A 384 19.09 8.23 -2.00
C LEU A 384 19.50 9.68 -1.74
N ALA A 385 19.35 10.54 -2.75
CA ALA A 385 19.65 11.96 -2.62
C ALA A 385 18.77 12.64 -1.56
N GLY A 386 17.49 12.29 -1.50
CA GLY A 386 16.55 12.77 -0.50
C GLY A 386 16.98 12.43 0.94
N VAL A 387 17.31 11.15 1.18
CA VAL A 387 17.77 10.65 2.49
C VAL A 387 19.15 11.24 2.86
N GLN A 388 20.08 11.34 1.91
CA GLN A 388 21.37 12.01 2.15
C GLN A 388 21.19 13.50 2.50
N ARG A 389 20.23 14.18 1.86
CA ARG A 389 19.90 15.59 2.17
C ARG A 389 19.29 15.72 3.57
N SER A 390 18.37 14.84 3.98
CA SER A 390 17.81 14.84 5.35
C SER A 390 18.89 14.59 6.40
N ALA A 391 19.84 13.70 6.11
CA ALA A 391 21.03 13.44 6.92
C ALA A 391 22.10 14.54 6.84
N LYS A 392 21.82 15.68 6.16
CA LYS A 392 22.73 16.82 5.97
C LYS A 392 24.02 16.50 5.21
N LYS A 393 24.07 15.41 4.47
CA LYS A 393 25.16 15.03 3.56
C LYS A 393 24.98 15.73 2.21
N TYR A 394 25.05 17.07 2.20
CA TYR A 394 24.60 17.88 1.08
C TYR A 394 25.41 17.69 -0.21
N LYS A 395 26.71 17.41 -0.11
CA LYS A 395 27.55 17.19 -1.29
C LYS A 395 27.26 15.85 -1.95
N GLU A 396 27.09 14.82 -1.14
CA GLU A 396 26.72 13.48 -1.58
C GLU A 396 25.32 13.51 -2.21
N ALA A 397 24.38 14.19 -1.55
CA ALA A 397 23.03 14.37 -2.06
C ALA A 397 23.00 15.10 -3.43
N ALA A 398 23.78 16.16 -3.59
CA ALA A 398 23.88 16.86 -4.86
C ALA A 398 24.41 15.93 -5.97
N ALA A 399 25.43 15.12 -5.69
CA ALA A 399 25.98 14.17 -6.63
C ALA A 399 24.98 13.03 -7.00
N ALA A 400 24.15 12.60 -6.05
CA ALA A 400 23.09 11.64 -6.33
C ALA A 400 21.96 12.26 -7.18
N TYR A 401 21.56 13.52 -6.90
CA TYR A 401 20.63 14.25 -7.77
C TYR A 401 21.18 14.48 -9.18
N ASP A 402 22.49 14.72 -9.34
CA ASP A 402 23.14 14.82 -10.67
C ASP A 402 22.89 13.55 -11.49
N LYS A 403 23.07 12.39 -10.86
CA LYS A 403 22.83 11.09 -11.48
C LYS A 403 21.34 10.88 -11.78
N ALA A 404 20.44 11.25 -10.86
CA ALA A 404 18.99 11.14 -11.05
C ALA A 404 18.52 11.99 -12.26
N ILE A 405 19.01 13.23 -12.37
CA ILE A 405 18.69 14.12 -13.49
C ILE A 405 19.24 13.55 -14.81
N ALA A 406 20.45 12.99 -14.79
CA ALA A 406 21.02 12.34 -15.97
C ALA A 406 20.21 11.10 -16.40
N ALA A 407 19.71 10.33 -15.44
CA ALA A 407 18.87 9.14 -15.68
C ALA A 407 17.50 9.50 -16.29
N VAL A 408 16.90 10.62 -15.88
CA VAL A 408 15.63 11.13 -16.45
C VAL A 408 15.80 11.53 -17.94
N GLY A 409 16.98 11.94 -18.37
CA GLY A 409 17.24 12.42 -19.74
C GLY A 409 16.66 13.81 -20.00
N ILE A 410 15.54 13.93 -20.71
CA ILE A 410 14.88 15.21 -20.98
C ILE A 410 13.89 15.52 -19.84
N PRO A 411 14.19 16.50 -18.97
CA PRO A 411 13.32 16.80 -17.85
C PRO A 411 11.96 17.38 -18.29
N THR A 412 10.90 16.90 -17.67
CA THR A 412 9.54 17.41 -17.84
C THR A 412 9.12 18.26 -16.63
N ARG A 413 7.89 18.78 -16.66
CA ARG A 413 7.33 19.54 -15.54
C ARG A 413 7.43 18.80 -14.21
N ASP A 414 7.22 17.50 -14.18
CA ASP A 414 7.19 16.71 -12.94
C ASP A 414 8.58 16.56 -12.30
N ASN A 415 9.65 16.81 -13.06
CA ASN A 415 11.03 16.71 -12.58
C ASN A 415 11.57 18.01 -11.93
N TRP A 416 10.74 19.05 -11.75
CA TRP A 416 11.17 20.31 -11.12
C TRP A 416 11.73 20.07 -9.71
N THR A 417 11.26 19.07 -9.00
CA THR A 417 11.70 18.71 -7.64
C THR A 417 13.15 18.29 -7.57
N LEU A 418 13.68 17.62 -8.58
CA LEU A 418 15.08 17.21 -8.64
C LEU A 418 16.01 18.43 -8.62
N PHE A 419 15.71 19.42 -9.46
CA PHE A 419 16.47 20.67 -9.49
C PHE A 419 16.28 21.48 -8.21
N TYR A 420 15.07 21.59 -7.69
CA TYR A 420 14.79 22.29 -6.44
C TYR A 420 15.60 21.73 -5.28
N PHE A 421 15.57 20.42 -5.07
CA PHE A 421 16.29 19.81 -3.95
C PHE A 421 17.80 19.77 -4.18
N ARG A 422 18.29 19.63 -5.42
CA ARG A 422 19.71 19.77 -5.71
C ARG A 422 20.17 21.21 -5.45
N GLY A 423 19.39 22.20 -5.84
CA GLY A 423 19.63 23.61 -5.54
C GLY A 423 19.75 23.89 -4.04
N ILE A 424 18.86 23.29 -3.22
CA ILE A 424 18.98 23.36 -1.75
C ILE A 424 20.31 22.74 -1.28
N CYS A 425 20.69 21.59 -1.84
CA CYS A 425 21.96 20.96 -1.48
C CYS A 425 23.17 21.85 -1.81
N TYR A 426 23.19 22.49 -2.98
CA TYR A 426 24.24 23.43 -3.38
C TYR A 426 24.25 24.68 -2.49
N GLU A 427 23.09 25.24 -2.16
CA GLU A 427 23.00 26.39 -1.23
C GLU A 427 23.59 26.04 0.13
N ARG A 428 23.19 24.90 0.72
CA ARG A 428 23.74 24.41 1.99
C ARG A 428 25.23 24.08 1.93
N ALA A 429 25.72 23.67 0.76
CA ALA A 429 27.17 23.50 0.50
C ALA A 429 27.92 24.80 0.21
N LYS A 430 27.22 25.96 0.21
CA LYS A 430 27.76 27.31 -0.10
C LYS A 430 28.18 27.45 -1.58
N GLU A 431 27.58 26.72 -2.49
CA GLU A 431 27.80 26.78 -3.93
C GLU A 431 26.64 27.54 -4.63
N TRP A 432 26.40 28.77 -4.18
CA TRP A 432 25.28 29.61 -4.58
C TRP A 432 25.05 29.70 -6.10
N PRO A 433 26.09 29.93 -6.94
CA PRO A 433 25.85 30.03 -8.38
C PRO A 433 25.15 28.80 -8.99
N LYS A 434 25.46 27.59 -8.52
CA LYS A 434 24.83 26.36 -8.95
C LYS A 434 23.40 26.25 -8.38
N ALA A 435 23.22 26.65 -7.14
CA ALA A 435 21.91 26.67 -6.51
C ALA A 435 20.91 27.55 -7.27
N GLU A 436 21.35 28.78 -7.62
CA GLU A 436 20.54 29.73 -8.36
C GLU A 436 20.16 29.21 -9.77
N GLU A 437 21.11 28.58 -10.46
CA GLU A 437 20.86 27.93 -11.74
C GLU A 437 19.77 26.85 -11.63
N ASP A 438 19.87 26.01 -10.61
CA ASP A 438 18.91 24.94 -10.34
C ASP A 438 17.51 25.46 -10.00
N PHE A 439 17.41 26.48 -9.14
CA PHE A 439 16.11 27.10 -8.84
C PHE A 439 15.48 27.73 -10.08
N LYS A 440 16.27 28.39 -10.94
CA LYS A 440 15.79 28.91 -12.20
C LYS A 440 15.32 27.79 -13.15
N LYS A 441 16.05 26.68 -13.21
CA LYS A 441 15.65 25.49 -13.98
C LYS A 441 14.35 24.86 -13.45
N ALA A 442 14.20 24.78 -12.14
CA ALA A 442 12.94 24.32 -11.54
C ALA A 442 11.76 25.22 -11.93
N LEU A 443 11.94 26.55 -11.95
CA LEU A 443 10.90 27.50 -12.40
C LEU A 443 10.69 27.47 -13.93
N GLU A 444 11.70 27.15 -14.72
CA GLU A 444 11.51 26.91 -16.16
C GLU A 444 10.57 25.73 -16.40
N LEU A 445 10.73 24.64 -15.65
CA LEU A 445 9.88 23.45 -15.72
C LEU A 445 8.49 23.68 -15.13
N PHE A 446 8.42 24.44 -14.01
CA PHE A 446 7.18 24.77 -13.32
C PHE A 446 7.14 26.25 -12.87
N PRO A 447 6.74 27.18 -13.75
CA PRO A 447 6.87 28.62 -13.54
C PRO A 447 6.17 29.21 -12.30
N GLU A 448 5.04 28.60 -11.89
CA GLU A 448 4.22 29.08 -10.75
C GLU A 448 4.41 28.19 -9.50
N GLN A 449 5.57 27.50 -9.36
CA GLN A 449 5.79 26.67 -8.18
C GLN A 449 6.08 27.51 -6.93
N PRO A 450 5.14 27.62 -5.95
CA PRO A 450 5.27 28.52 -4.83
C PRO A 450 6.51 28.26 -3.98
N LEU A 451 6.88 26.98 -3.75
CA LEU A 451 8.05 26.64 -2.94
C LEU A 451 9.34 27.17 -3.55
N VAL A 452 9.49 27.08 -4.88
CA VAL A 452 10.70 27.54 -5.57
C VAL A 452 10.74 29.07 -5.63
N LEU A 453 9.60 29.71 -5.96
CA LEU A 453 9.47 31.17 -5.96
C LEU A 453 9.83 31.75 -4.58
N ASN A 454 9.29 31.16 -3.54
CA ASN A 454 9.55 31.55 -2.16
C ASN A 454 11.04 31.38 -1.81
N TYR A 455 11.61 30.22 -2.06
CA TYR A 455 12.99 29.91 -1.68
C TYR A 455 14.00 30.79 -2.42
N LEU A 456 13.87 30.92 -3.75
CA LEU A 456 14.77 31.77 -4.55
C LEU A 456 14.59 33.25 -4.20
N GLY A 457 13.34 33.71 -4.03
CA GLY A 457 13.04 35.09 -3.64
C GLY A 457 13.66 35.46 -2.29
N TYR A 458 13.49 34.63 -1.25
CA TYR A 458 14.12 34.87 0.04
C TYR A 458 15.64 34.82 -0.03
N SER A 459 16.21 33.88 -0.78
CA SER A 459 17.66 33.77 -0.94
C SER A 459 18.25 35.02 -1.60
N TRP A 460 17.58 35.62 -2.57
CA TRP A 460 18.02 36.87 -3.19
C TRP A 460 17.91 38.07 -2.23
N VAL A 461 16.84 38.14 -1.42
CA VAL A 461 16.68 39.19 -0.39
C VAL A 461 17.77 39.09 0.66
N ASP A 462 18.08 37.88 1.14
CA ASP A 462 19.10 37.63 2.15
C ASP A 462 20.53 38.06 1.66
N GLN A 463 20.77 37.84 0.37
CA GLN A 463 22.04 38.24 -0.27
C GLN A 463 22.06 39.69 -0.76
N GLY A 464 20.95 40.41 -0.71
CA GLY A 464 20.84 41.79 -1.18
C GLY A 464 20.92 41.94 -2.70
N VAL A 465 20.61 40.89 -3.47
CA VAL A 465 20.67 40.86 -4.95
C VAL A 465 19.28 40.73 -5.56
N ASN A 466 19.07 41.20 -6.79
CA ASN A 466 17.83 41.06 -7.57
C ASN A 466 16.57 41.41 -6.79
N LEU A 467 16.59 42.42 -5.91
CA LEU A 467 15.52 42.71 -4.93
C LEU A 467 14.16 42.95 -5.58
N ASP A 468 14.08 43.66 -6.71
CA ASP A 468 12.80 43.91 -7.41
C ASP A 468 12.15 42.61 -7.89
N GLU A 469 12.96 41.70 -8.45
CA GLU A 469 12.46 40.40 -8.91
C GLU A 469 12.13 39.48 -7.74
N ALA A 470 12.94 39.49 -6.70
CA ALA A 470 12.68 38.78 -5.45
C ALA A 470 11.31 39.16 -4.86
N PHE A 471 11.01 40.46 -4.77
CA PHE A 471 9.70 40.92 -4.30
C PHE A 471 8.54 40.48 -5.18
N LYS A 472 8.74 40.45 -6.52
CA LYS A 472 7.71 39.91 -7.43
C LYS A 472 7.47 38.42 -7.18
N MET A 473 8.55 37.63 -7.07
CA MET A 473 8.46 36.20 -6.75
C MET A 473 7.74 35.91 -5.44
N LEU A 474 8.12 36.63 -4.37
CA LEU A 474 7.50 36.48 -3.05
C LEU A 474 6.02 36.90 -3.00
N ARG A 475 5.56 37.79 -3.88
CA ARG A 475 4.15 38.14 -4.00
C ARG A 475 3.34 37.09 -4.79
N ARG A 476 4.01 36.31 -5.66
CA ARG A 476 3.39 35.27 -6.46
C ARG A 476 3.36 33.92 -5.71
N ALA A 477 4.29 33.70 -4.78
CA ALA A 477 4.34 32.52 -3.93
C ALA A 477 3.22 32.54 -2.86
#